data_29d28844d0d4477f91921ada431df10f
#
_entry.id   29d28844d0d4477f91921ada431df10f
#
_cell.length_a   1.000
_cell.length_b   1.000
_cell.length_c   1.000
_cell.angle_alpha   90.00
_cell.angle_beta   90.00
_cell.angle_gamma   90.00
#
_symmetry.space_group_name_H-M   'P 1'
#
loop_
_entity.id
_entity.type
_entity.pdbx_description
1 polymer ?
#
loop_
_entity_poly.entity_id
_entity_poly.type
_entity_poly.pdbx_seq_one_letter_code
_entity_poly.pdbx_strand_id
1 'polypeptide(L)'
;MKYLLTLIAGLLLFTSCKDDKKDDNSSICQRTLICYVCGDNNLSSDAKENITSLILQGSKEIGKDNMIVVVVDNQKTNPTLIHVRNGEYTKSEPYETDFYMTDPEKMRQILAYIMSECKANSYALLLWGHSTGWMMERDTIAYANTRGYGSDNIGETGSGIDKWINYTAMGKV
;
A
#
# COMPACT_ATOMS: atom_id res chain seq x y z
N MET A 1 -21.67 -7.10 -77.82
CA MET A 1 -21.69 -6.18 -76.69
C MET A 1 -22.41 -6.88 -75.55
N LYS A 2 -21.69 -7.38 -74.59
CA LYS A 2 -22.25 -8.07 -73.41
C LYS A 2 -21.73 -7.33 -72.19
N TYR A 3 -22.62 -6.67 -71.46
CA TYR A 3 -22.29 -5.98 -70.21
C TYR A 3 -22.20 -7.00 -69.11
N LEU A 4 -21.00 -7.15 -68.53
CA LEU A 4 -20.77 -7.95 -67.40
C LEU A 4 -21.03 -7.09 -66.13
N LEU A 5 -22.12 -7.36 -65.44
CA LEU A 5 -22.47 -6.72 -64.19
C LEU A 5 -21.67 -7.44 -63.10
N THR A 6 -20.66 -6.81 -62.62
CA THR A 6 -19.91 -7.28 -61.44
C THR A 6 -20.62 -6.82 -60.19
N LEU A 7 -21.26 -7.75 -59.51
CA LEU A 7 -21.92 -7.55 -58.22
C LEU A 7 -20.82 -7.57 -57.12
N ILE A 8 -20.46 -6.40 -56.62
CA ILE A 8 -19.56 -6.31 -55.46
C ILE A 8 -20.42 -6.50 -54.22
N ALA A 9 -20.38 -7.69 -53.68
CA ALA A 9 -20.92 -8.00 -52.35
C ALA A 9 -20.01 -7.38 -51.29
N GLY A 10 -20.40 -6.22 -50.78
CA GLY A 10 -19.74 -5.59 -49.64
C GLY A 10 -19.96 -6.43 -48.39
N LEU A 11 -18.92 -7.16 -48.00
CA LEU A 11 -18.87 -7.88 -46.71
C LEU A 11 -18.66 -6.85 -45.58
N LEU A 12 -19.76 -6.39 -44.98
CA LEU A 12 -19.75 -5.60 -43.78
C LEU A 12 -19.26 -6.50 -42.64
N LEU A 13 -17.96 -6.44 -42.35
CA LEU A 13 -17.40 -6.96 -41.11
C LEU A 13 -17.88 -6.07 -39.97
N PHE A 14 -18.97 -6.48 -39.33
CA PHE A 14 -19.30 -5.98 -38.00
C PHE A 14 -18.23 -6.48 -37.08
N THR A 15 -17.19 -5.67 -36.83
CA THR A 15 -16.36 -5.83 -35.67
C THR A 15 -17.25 -5.51 -34.48
N SER A 16 -17.84 -6.55 -33.92
CA SER A 16 -18.44 -6.48 -32.62
C SER A 16 -17.30 -6.09 -31.66
N CYS A 17 -17.23 -4.82 -31.26
CA CYS A 17 -16.60 -4.46 -30.04
C CYS A 17 -17.33 -5.26 -28.96
N LYS A 18 -16.71 -6.32 -28.50
CA LYS A 18 -17.02 -6.82 -27.18
C LYS A 18 -16.69 -5.66 -26.25
N ASP A 19 -17.70 -4.97 -25.79
CA ASP A 19 -17.62 -4.26 -24.54
C ASP A 19 -17.19 -5.34 -23.52
N ASP A 20 -15.91 -5.33 -23.20
CA ASP A 20 -15.45 -5.93 -21.97
C ASP A 20 -16.17 -5.16 -20.87
N LYS A 21 -17.38 -5.63 -20.57
CA LYS A 21 -17.97 -5.36 -19.27
C LYS A 21 -16.88 -5.83 -18.29
N LYS A 22 -16.13 -4.88 -17.76
CA LYS A 22 -15.44 -5.09 -16.50
C LYS A 22 -16.54 -5.64 -15.60
N ASP A 23 -16.49 -6.94 -15.38
CA ASP A 23 -17.23 -7.56 -14.30
C ASP A 23 -16.78 -6.81 -13.04
N ASP A 24 -17.63 -5.91 -12.60
CA ASP A 24 -17.52 -5.16 -11.34
C ASP A 24 -17.83 -6.12 -10.17
N ASN A 25 -17.54 -7.39 -10.41
CA ASN A 25 -17.48 -8.44 -9.42
C ASN A 25 -16.07 -8.40 -8.82
N SER A 26 -15.70 -7.27 -8.21
CA SER A 26 -14.55 -7.22 -7.33
C SER A 26 -14.85 -8.19 -6.19
N SER A 27 -14.40 -9.43 -6.36
CA SER A 27 -14.59 -10.46 -5.34
C SER A 27 -14.01 -9.93 -4.04
N ILE A 28 -14.89 -9.72 -3.05
CA ILE A 28 -14.49 -9.28 -1.73
C ILE A 28 -13.45 -10.27 -1.21
N CYS A 29 -12.27 -9.77 -0.84
CA CYS A 29 -11.24 -10.61 -0.25
C CYS A 29 -11.71 -11.20 1.08
N GLN A 30 -11.25 -12.38 1.42
CA GLN A 30 -11.49 -12.94 2.77
C GLN A 30 -10.75 -12.09 3.81
N ARG A 31 -9.51 -11.71 3.52
CA ARG A 31 -8.72 -10.81 4.37
C ARG A 31 -7.80 -9.94 3.54
N THR A 32 -7.68 -8.67 3.93
CA THR A 32 -6.62 -7.79 3.48
C THR A 32 -5.66 -7.53 4.65
N LEU A 33 -4.37 -7.89 4.47
CA LEU A 33 -3.30 -7.51 5.38
C LEU A 33 -2.73 -6.18 4.90
N ILE A 34 -2.78 -5.18 5.74
CA ILE A 34 -2.17 -3.87 5.48
C ILE A 34 -0.83 -3.82 6.21
N CYS A 35 0.27 -3.70 5.48
CA CYS A 35 1.61 -3.51 6.01
C CYS A 35 1.96 -2.02 5.91
N TYR A 36 2.04 -1.34 7.05
CA TYR A 36 2.37 0.08 7.13
C TYR A 36 3.85 0.20 7.56
N VAL A 37 4.70 0.60 6.60
CA VAL A 37 6.16 0.48 6.69
C VAL A 37 6.81 1.86 6.74
N CYS A 38 7.27 2.28 7.93
CA CYS A 38 8.04 3.50 8.13
C CYS A 38 9.52 3.20 7.97
N GLY A 39 10.03 3.30 6.75
CA GLY A 39 11.42 2.99 6.39
C GLY A 39 12.24 4.21 5.96
N ASP A 40 11.71 5.45 6.02
CA ASP A 40 12.49 6.66 5.75
C ASP A 40 13.39 7.01 6.94
N ASN A 41 14.32 6.12 7.20
CA ASN A 41 15.32 6.18 8.26
C ASN A 41 16.44 5.17 7.96
N ASN A 42 17.27 4.84 8.94
CA ASN A 42 18.35 3.86 8.77
C ASN A 42 17.88 2.41 8.50
N LEU A 43 16.57 2.12 8.57
CA LEU A 43 16.01 0.81 8.21
C LEU A 43 15.56 0.74 6.73
N SER A 44 15.86 1.74 5.91
CA SER A 44 15.38 1.79 4.51
C SER A 44 15.79 0.56 3.68
N SER A 45 17.00 0.03 3.88
CA SER A 45 17.45 -1.20 3.23
C SER A 45 16.68 -2.44 3.71
N ASP A 46 16.47 -2.53 5.02
CA ASP A 46 15.75 -3.65 5.64
C ASP A 46 14.27 -3.65 5.21
N ALA A 47 13.66 -2.46 5.10
CA ALA A 47 12.30 -2.32 4.57
C ALA A 47 12.18 -2.88 3.15
N LYS A 48 13.12 -2.52 2.26
CA LYS A 48 13.15 -3.05 0.88
C LYS A 48 13.32 -4.55 0.85
N GLU A 49 14.24 -5.10 1.63
CA GLU A 49 14.47 -6.54 1.71
C GLU A 49 13.24 -7.28 2.24
N ASN A 50 12.63 -6.80 3.32
CA ASN A 50 11.44 -7.41 3.90
C ASN A 50 10.25 -7.39 2.95
N ILE A 51 10.05 -6.32 2.17
CA ILE A 51 8.99 -6.26 1.17
C ILE A 51 9.24 -7.26 0.06
N THR A 52 10.45 -7.33 -0.49
CA THR A 52 10.77 -8.19 -1.63
C THR A 52 10.90 -9.66 -1.26
N SER A 53 11.49 -9.99 -0.11
CA SER A 53 11.75 -11.37 0.28
C SER A 53 10.63 -11.97 1.14
N LEU A 54 10.14 -11.25 2.15
CA LEU A 54 9.16 -11.80 3.08
C LEU A 54 7.72 -11.56 2.63
N ILE A 55 7.36 -10.32 2.31
CA ILE A 55 5.98 -9.98 1.98
C ILE A 55 5.60 -10.53 0.61
N LEU A 56 6.44 -10.32 -0.40
CA LEU A 56 6.18 -10.80 -1.76
C LEU A 56 6.11 -12.33 -1.81
N GLN A 57 7.08 -13.02 -1.21
CA GLN A 57 7.08 -14.48 -1.18
C GLN A 57 5.97 -15.04 -0.29
N GLY A 58 5.78 -14.47 0.89
CA GLY A 58 4.72 -14.87 1.83
C GLY A 58 3.31 -14.74 1.24
N SER A 59 3.12 -13.82 0.28
CA SER A 59 1.81 -13.67 -0.37
C SER A 59 1.38 -14.90 -1.18
N LYS A 60 2.29 -15.80 -1.54
CA LYS A 60 1.99 -17.09 -2.20
C LYS A 60 1.30 -18.05 -1.24
N GLU A 61 1.60 -17.96 0.05
CA GLU A 61 1.15 -18.91 1.07
C GLU A 61 -0.22 -18.55 1.66
N ILE A 62 -0.63 -17.29 1.54
CA ILE A 62 -1.92 -16.83 2.14
C ILE A 62 -3.16 -17.17 1.32
N GLY A 63 -2.99 -17.77 0.13
CA GLY A 63 -4.09 -18.13 -0.77
C GLY A 63 -4.63 -16.95 -1.59
N LYS A 64 -5.22 -17.30 -2.73
CA LYS A 64 -5.67 -16.32 -3.75
C LYS A 64 -6.80 -15.38 -3.30
N ASP A 65 -7.56 -15.80 -2.28
CA ASP A 65 -8.70 -15.04 -1.77
C ASP A 65 -8.29 -13.95 -0.76
N ASN A 66 -6.99 -13.83 -0.51
CA ASN A 66 -6.40 -12.83 0.36
C ASN A 66 -5.53 -11.85 -0.42
N MET A 67 -5.32 -10.67 0.15
CA MET A 67 -4.49 -9.62 -0.41
C MET A 67 -3.54 -9.05 0.65
N ILE A 68 -2.36 -8.66 0.23
CA ILE A 68 -1.49 -7.80 1.02
C ILE A 68 -1.42 -6.43 0.34
N VAL A 69 -1.58 -5.38 1.11
CA VAL A 69 -1.35 -4.00 0.68
C VAL A 69 -0.22 -3.43 1.53
N VAL A 70 0.83 -2.99 0.89
CA VAL A 70 1.98 -2.36 1.55
C VAL A 70 1.92 -0.87 1.30
N VAL A 71 1.98 -0.09 2.36
CA VAL A 71 2.31 1.33 2.29
C VAL A 71 3.70 1.48 2.84
N VAL A 72 4.62 1.90 2.01
CA VAL A 72 6.03 2.01 2.39
C VAL A 72 6.57 3.39 2.06
N ASP A 73 7.28 3.93 3.01
CA ASP A 73 8.12 5.09 2.85
C ASP A 73 9.58 4.67 3.07
N ASN A 74 10.43 5.08 2.15
CA ASN A 74 11.86 4.79 2.18
C ASN A 74 12.65 6.04 1.84
N GLN A 75 13.87 6.12 2.34
CA GLN A 75 14.78 7.22 2.01
C GLN A 75 14.86 7.47 0.51
N LYS A 76 14.81 8.73 0.13
CA LYS A 76 14.97 9.24 -1.25
C LYS A 76 13.84 8.83 -2.22
N THR A 77 12.73 8.37 -1.71
CA THR A 77 11.56 8.04 -2.53
C THR A 77 10.31 8.56 -1.85
N ASN A 78 9.31 8.93 -2.62
CA ASN A 78 8.00 9.24 -2.04
C ASN A 78 7.34 7.96 -1.50
N PRO A 79 6.51 8.07 -0.47
CA PRO A 79 5.69 6.95 -0.01
C PRO A 79 4.97 6.27 -1.15
N THR A 80 4.92 4.95 -1.13
CA THR A 80 4.36 4.15 -2.22
C THR A 80 3.35 3.14 -1.70
N LEU A 81 2.21 3.05 -2.38
CA LEU A 81 1.19 2.03 -2.15
C LEU A 81 1.40 0.86 -3.10
N ILE A 82 1.55 -0.35 -2.58
CA ILE A 82 1.84 -1.55 -3.36
C ILE A 82 0.80 -2.62 -3.04
N HIS A 83 0.15 -3.16 -4.06
CA HIS A 83 -0.73 -4.31 -3.93
C HIS A 83 0.04 -5.58 -4.29
N VAL A 84 -0.07 -6.59 -3.45
CA VAL A 84 0.66 -7.86 -3.59
C VAL A 84 -0.32 -9.01 -3.56
N ARG A 85 -0.25 -9.87 -4.57
CA ARG A 85 -1.01 -11.13 -4.64
C ARG A 85 -0.15 -12.23 -5.24
N ASN A 86 -0.20 -13.40 -4.66
CA ASN A 86 0.41 -14.61 -5.22
C ASN A 86 1.87 -14.45 -5.69
N GLY A 87 2.66 -13.70 -4.94
CA GLY A 87 4.09 -13.46 -5.23
C GLY A 87 4.36 -12.37 -6.26
N GLU A 88 3.38 -11.56 -6.62
CA GLU A 88 3.53 -10.51 -7.62
C GLU A 88 3.01 -9.16 -7.11
N TYR A 89 3.64 -8.09 -7.58
CA TYR A 89 3.11 -6.74 -7.44
C TYR A 89 2.02 -6.54 -8.49
N THR A 90 0.78 -6.48 -8.06
CA THR A 90 -0.35 -6.27 -8.99
C THR A 90 -0.62 -4.79 -9.28
N LYS A 91 -0.18 -3.91 -8.38
CA LYS A 91 -0.28 -2.47 -8.51
C LYS A 91 0.81 -1.79 -7.68
N SER A 92 1.36 -0.69 -8.16
CA SER A 92 2.31 0.14 -7.41
C SER A 92 2.05 1.61 -7.74
N GLU A 93 1.72 2.39 -6.74
CA GLU A 93 1.31 3.78 -6.88
C GLU A 93 2.13 4.66 -5.91
N PRO A 94 3.15 5.37 -6.39
CA PRO A 94 3.83 6.36 -5.58
C PRO A 94 2.92 7.58 -5.36
N TYR A 95 2.97 8.14 -4.17
CA TYR A 95 2.36 9.45 -3.91
C TYR A 95 3.12 10.55 -4.63
N GLU A 96 2.43 11.63 -4.98
CA GLU A 96 3.05 12.75 -5.72
C GLU A 96 4.08 13.50 -4.88
N THR A 97 3.89 13.53 -3.58
CA THR A 97 4.75 14.24 -2.64
C THR A 97 5.08 13.39 -1.45
N ASP A 98 6.22 13.65 -0.86
CA ASP A 98 6.62 13.09 0.41
C ASP A 98 5.78 13.67 1.56
N PHE A 99 5.54 12.86 2.59
CA PHE A 99 4.82 13.24 3.80
C PHE A 99 5.20 12.34 4.97
N TYR A 100 4.99 12.82 6.18
CA TYR A 100 5.26 12.00 7.36
C TYR A 100 4.27 10.83 7.49
N MET A 101 4.78 9.60 7.38
CA MET A 101 4.02 8.38 7.67
C MET A 101 3.55 8.33 9.13
N THR A 102 4.22 9.06 10.00
CA THR A 102 3.90 9.18 11.43
C THR A 102 2.86 10.26 11.75
N ASP A 103 2.29 10.92 10.75
CA ASP A 103 1.15 11.81 10.92
C ASP A 103 -0.14 10.98 11.11
N PRO A 104 -0.83 11.10 12.28
CA PRO A 104 -2.02 10.28 12.56
C PRO A 104 -3.16 10.50 11.57
N GLU A 105 -3.37 11.74 11.13
CA GLU A 105 -4.45 12.05 10.19
C GLU A 105 -4.13 11.49 8.80
N LYS A 106 -2.86 11.57 8.37
CA LYS A 106 -2.42 10.97 7.13
C LYS A 106 -2.57 9.45 7.18
N MET A 107 -2.14 8.81 8.26
CA MET A 107 -2.31 7.38 8.48
C MET A 107 -3.79 6.97 8.40
N ARG A 108 -4.67 7.70 9.07
CA ARG A 108 -6.12 7.46 9.02
C ARG A 108 -6.67 7.54 7.59
N GLN A 109 -6.28 8.57 6.84
CA GLN A 109 -6.69 8.75 5.44
C GLN A 109 -6.23 7.58 4.56
N ILE A 110 -4.98 7.16 4.69
CA ILE A 110 -4.41 6.04 3.94
C ILE A 110 -5.15 4.74 4.26
N LEU A 111 -5.35 4.43 5.53
CA LEU A 111 -6.05 3.22 5.94
C LEU A 111 -7.51 3.22 5.43
N ALA A 112 -8.21 4.35 5.55
CA ALA A 112 -9.57 4.49 5.02
C ALA A 112 -9.62 4.31 3.50
N TYR A 113 -8.67 4.88 2.77
CA TYR A 113 -8.54 4.69 1.32
C TYR A 113 -8.33 3.22 0.97
N ILE A 114 -7.38 2.55 1.61
CA ILE A 114 -7.11 1.13 1.36
C ILE A 114 -8.35 0.28 1.62
N MET A 115 -9.05 0.52 2.72
CA MET A 115 -10.26 -0.23 3.06
C MET A 115 -11.42 0.03 2.09
N SER A 116 -11.47 1.19 1.45
CA SER A 116 -12.46 1.49 0.42
C SER A 116 -12.18 0.79 -0.90
N GLU A 117 -10.89 0.74 -1.30
CA GLU A 117 -10.46 0.15 -2.57
C GLU A 117 -10.29 -1.38 -2.48
N CYS A 118 -9.78 -1.86 -1.36
CA CYS A 118 -9.45 -3.27 -1.14
C CYS A 118 -10.43 -3.93 -0.18
N LYS A 119 -11.71 -3.99 -0.58
CA LYS A 119 -12.78 -4.53 0.24
C LYS A 119 -12.51 -5.96 0.67
N ALA A 120 -12.66 -6.24 1.94
CA ALA A 120 -12.47 -7.55 2.53
C ALA A 120 -13.45 -7.82 3.69
N ASN A 121 -13.68 -9.09 4.00
CA ASN A 121 -14.47 -9.48 5.17
C ASN A 121 -13.77 -9.17 6.49
N SER A 122 -12.43 -9.09 6.47
CA SER A 122 -11.63 -8.72 7.62
C SER A 122 -10.32 -8.04 7.20
N TYR A 123 -9.80 -7.22 8.09
CA TYR A 123 -8.52 -6.52 7.90
C TYR A 123 -7.57 -6.87 9.04
N ALA A 124 -6.28 -6.88 8.71
CA ALA A 124 -5.20 -6.93 9.69
C ALA A 124 -4.21 -5.81 9.38
N LEU A 125 -3.68 -5.16 10.41
CA LEU A 125 -2.68 -4.10 10.30
C LEU A 125 -1.38 -4.59 10.91
N LEU A 126 -0.30 -4.55 10.11
CA LEU A 126 1.07 -4.78 10.54
C LEU A 126 1.79 -3.44 10.49
N LEU A 127 2.33 -3.02 11.63
CA LEU A 127 3.17 -1.83 11.77
C LEU A 127 4.63 -2.27 11.75
N TRP A 128 5.40 -1.76 10.80
CA TRP A 128 6.82 -2.06 10.65
C TRP A 128 7.65 -0.79 10.69
N GLY A 129 8.68 -0.76 11.50
CA GLY A 129 9.57 0.37 11.66
C GLY A 129 10.16 0.44 13.05
N HIS A 130 10.90 1.50 13.33
CA HIS A 130 11.38 1.76 14.68
C HIS A 130 10.23 1.87 15.68
N SER A 131 10.50 1.46 16.90
CA SER A 131 9.60 1.66 18.03
C SER A 131 10.42 1.93 19.27
N THR A 132 9.95 2.82 20.13
CA THR A 132 10.59 3.11 21.41
C THR A 132 10.22 2.09 22.50
N GLY A 133 9.52 1.01 22.12
CA GLY A 133 9.11 -0.05 23.02
C GLY A 133 7.89 0.30 23.87
N TRP A 134 7.51 -0.63 24.72
CA TRP A 134 6.38 -0.50 25.62
C TRP A 134 6.71 0.42 26.80
N MET A 135 5.73 1.19 27.28
CA MET A 135 5.93 2.04 28.48
C MET A 135 6.23 1.18 29.70
N MET A 136 7.37 1.43 30.34
CA MET A 136 7.63 0.96 31.70
C MET A 136 7.16 2.02 32.68
N GLU A 137 6.65 1.58 33.84
CA GLU A 137 6.16 2.46 34.93
C GLU A 137 7.19 3.50 35.40
N ARG A 138 8.48 3.17 35.22
CA ARG A 138 9.62 4.03 35.59
C ARG A 138 9.97 5.11 34.56
N ASP A 139 9.38 5.07 33.40
CA ASP A 139 9.66 6.03 32.34
C ASP A 139 8.91 7.35 32.55
N THR A 140 8.86 7.76 33.79
CA THR A 140 8.09 8.90 34.24
C THR A 140 8.60 10.20 33.63
N ILE A 141 7.67 10.93 33.04
CA ILE A 141 7.63 12.39 32.88
C ILE A 141 8.54 12.96 31.77
N ALA A 142 9.81 12.62 31.66
CA ALA A 142 10.72 13.26 30.68
C ALA A 142 10.58 12.73 29.25
N TYR A 143 10.07 11.51 29.06
CA TYR A 143 9.97 10.85 27.77
C TYR A 143 8.52 10.52 27.32
N ALA A 144 7.53 10.97 28.09
CA ALA A 144 6.12 10.65 27.82
C ALA A 144 5.63 11.10 26.42
N ASN A 145 6.30 12.08 25.82
CA ASN A 145 5.96 12.60 24.50
C ASN A 145 6.77 12.00 23.35
N THR A 146 7.75 11.12 23.64
CA THR A 146 8.68 10.58 22.65
C THR A 146 8.45 9.11 22.34
N ARG A 147 7.45 8.49 22.95
CA ARG A 147 7.16 7.08 22.78
C ARG A 147 6.12 6.84 21.73
N GLY A 148 6.45 6.00 20.79
CA GLY A 148 5.56 5.73 19.69
C GLY A 148 6.12 4.70 18.74
N TYR A 149 5.49 4.66 17.61
CA TYR A 149 5.84 3.86 16.47
C TYR A 149 6.31 4.77 15.34
N GLY A 150 7.20 4.22 14.51
CA GLY A 150 7.73 4.87 13.32
C GLY A 150 8.71 6.00 13.65
N SER A 151 9.78 6.06 12.94
CA SER A 151 10.66 7.22 12.84
C SER A 151 10.66 7.61 11.38
N ASP A 152 10.39 8.87 11.11
CA ASP A 152 10.14 9.32 9.77
C ASP A 152 10.74 10.71 9.55
N ASN A 153 11.45 10.87 8.45
CA ASN A 153 12.12 12.10 8.04
C ASN A 153 11.60 12.53 6.67
N ILE A 154 11.21 13.77 6.52
CA ILE A 154 10.94 14.35 5.20
C ILE A 154 12.25 14.92 4.66
N GLY A 155 12.68 14.41 3.49
CA GLY A 155 13.79 14.96 2.75
C GLY A 155 15.08 14.13 2.77
N GLU A 156 16.00 14.51 1.90
CA GLU A 156 17.17 13.70 1.51
C GLU A 156 18.27 13.54 2.57
N THR A 157 18.21 14.26 3.67
CA THR A 157 19.35 14.33 4.58
C THR A 157 18.89 14.32 6.01
N GLY A 158 19.09 13.26 6.72
CA GLY A 158 18.97 13.06 8.17
C GLY A 158 19.24 14.24 9.12
N SER A 159 18.99 15.46 8.68
CA SER A 159 19.01 16.71 9.45
C SER A 159 17.61 17.12 9.92
N GLY A 160 16.58 16.36 9.53
CA GLY A 160 15.20 16.56 10.00
C GLY A 160 15.05 16.05 11.44
N ILE A 161 14.07 16.62 12.13
CA ILE A 161 13.64 16.08 13.43
C ILE A 161 12.82 14.82 13.13
N ASP A 162 13.26 13.67 13.65
CA ASP A 162 12.50 12.44 13.57
C ASP A 162 11.11 12.65 14.16
N LYS A 163 10.10 12.37 13.39
CA LYS A 163 8.71 12.37 13.88
C LYS A 163 8.26 10.96 14.21
N TRP A 164 7.54 10.84 15.31
CA TRP A 164 6.98 9.60 15.83
C TRP A 164 5.50 9.76 16.07
N ILE A 165 4.71 8.75 15.71
CA ILE A 165 3.32 8.69 16.16
C ILE A 165 3.26 8.09 17.56
N ASN A 166 2.76 8.83 18.54
CA ASN A 166 2.58 8.28 19.88
C ASN A 166 1.36 7.35 19.95
N TYR A 167 1.37 6.42 20.90
CA TYR A 167 0.31 5.42 21.03
C TYR A 167 -1.08 6.00 21.30
N THR A 168 -1.18 7.16 21.96
CA THR A 168 -2.47 7.84 22.18
C THR A 168 -3.03 8.39 20.88
N ALA A 169 -2.17 8.96 20.02
CA ALA A 169 -2.59 9.44 18.71
C ALA A 169 -2.94 8.26 17.79
N MET A 170 -2.16 7.18 17.83
CA MET A 170 -2.43 5.95 17.05
C MET A 170 -3.77 5.32 17.42
N GLY A 171 -4.17 5.35 18.69
CA GLY A 171 -5.46 4.84 19.14
C GLY A 171 -6.67 5.64 18.64
N LYS A 172 -6.45 6.76 17.94
CA LYS A 172 -7.49 7.61 17.31
C LYS A 172 -7.54 7.45 15.79
N VAL A 173 -6.61 6.72 15.20
CA VAL A 173 -6.56 6.38 13.78
C VAL A 173 -7.60 5.34 13.45
#